data_75c72c2e41a32c485c5897c245bb04d2
#
_entry.id   75c72c2e41a32c485c5897c245bb04d2
#
_cell.length_a   1.000
_cell.length_b   1.000
_cell.length_c   1.000
_cell.angle_alpha   90.00
_cell.angle_beta   90.00
_cell.angle_gamma   90.00
#
_symmetry.space_group_name_H-M   'P 1'
#
loop_
_entity.id
_entity.type
_entity.pdbx_description
1 polymer ?
#
loop_
_entity_poly.entity_id
_entity_poly.type
_entity_poly.pdbx_seq_one_letter_code
_entity_poly.pdbx_strand_id
1 'polypeptide(L)'
;AEVVALVTVGDWLEEELITGRTFFRTTVQKVYKGDIPHEFVLAQEGCSTWTYRNYPVFTYGNQLLLFLIKYDVSMYRDTYDLVEYPDAYELISTYSTVMYVTQDDSGMSYVLDALGVMTEWSQINQPTDCPAVAHPGQEQLLQIRDNLTKQDPVLAAIAPSQADPDRPVASPGDLYRLTDLEDYFARLSADYT
;
A
#
# COMPACT_ATOMS: atom_id res chain seq x y z
N ALA A 1 -6.52 -8.50 -7.59
CA ALA A 1 -6.98 -8.33 -6.21
C ALA A 1 -8.48 -8.61 -6.12
N GLU A 2 -8.89 -9.24 -5.05
CA GLU A 2 -10.30 -9.41 -4.70
C GLU A 2 -10.84 -8.11 -4.12
N VAL A 3 -10.02 -7.44 -3.31
CA VAL A 3 -10.34 -6.16 -2.67
C VAL A 3 -9.27 -5.12 -2.97
N VAL A 4 -9.71 -3.87 -3.22
CA VAL A 4 -8.86 -2.68 -3.24
C VAL A 4 -9.44 -1.68 -2.27
N ALA A 5 -8.67 -1.28 -1.26
CA ALA A 5 -9.17 -0.41 -0.20
C ALA A 5 -8.10 0.56 0.32
N LEU A 6 -8.57 1.76 0.70
CA LEU A 6 -7.83 2.70 1.55
C LEU A 6 -8.10 2.33 3.00
N VAL A 7 -7.04 2.16 3.77
CA VAL A 7 -7.12 1.67 5.13
C VAL A 7 -6.20 2.45 6.07
N THR A 8 -6.49 2.35 7.37
CA THR A 8 -5.58 2.80 8.44
C THR A 8 -5.19 1.59 9.27
N VAL A 9 -3.88 1.38 9.42
CA VAL A 9 -3.31 0.34 10.28
C VAL A 9 -3.52 0.74 11.74
N GLY A 10 -4.12 -0.16 12.51
CA GLY A 10 -4.36 -0.01 13.93
C GLY A 10 -3.34 -0.79 14.77
N ASP A 11 -3.84 -1.45 15.80
CA ASP A 11 -3.02 -2.17 16.76
C ASP A 11 -2.31 -3.37 16.12
N TRP A 12 -1.04 -3.52 16.47
CA TRP A 12 -0.31 -4.76 16.28
C TRP A 12 -0.94 -5.84 17.17
N LEU A 13 -1.30 -6.96 16.59
CA LEU A 13 -1.96 -8.06 17.29
C LEU A 13 -0.95 -9.12 17.69
N GLU A 14 -0.20 -9.61 16.73
CA GLU A 14 0.71 -10.73 16.92
C GLU A 14 1.74 -10.81 15.80
N GLU A 15 2.84 -11.49 16.09
CA GLU A 15 3.89 -11.83 15.15
C GLU A 15 4.09 -13.36 15.14
N GLU A 16 4.01 -13.94 13.95
CA GLU A 16 4.21 -15.36 13.75
C GLU A 16 5.55 -15.58 13.03
N LEU A 17 6.56 -16.00 13.79
CA LEU A 17 7.95 -16.08 13.32
C LEU A 17 8.19 -17.22 12.33
N ILE A 18 7.36 -18.29 12.36
CA ILE A 18 7.53 -19.47 11.51
C ILE A 18 7.21 -19.12 10.06
N THR A 19 6.09 -18.45 9.84
CA THR A 19 5.68 -17.97 8.50
C THR A 19 6.24 -16.59 8.18
N GLY A 20 6.82 -15.91 9.16
CA GLY A 20 7.32 -14.55 9.01
C GLY A 20 6.21 -13.53 8.74
N ARG A 21 5.09 -13.65 9.43
CA ARG A 21 3.92 -12.76 9.30
C ARG A 21 3.75 -11.90 10.54
N THR A 22 3.30 -10.68 10.32
CA THR A 22 2.83 -9.77 11.37
C THR A 22 1.35 -9.44 11.11
N PHE A 23 0.54 -9.51 12.15
CA PHE A 23 -0.90 -9.30 12.08
C PHE A 23 -1.29 -7.97 12.72
N PHE A 24 -2.15 -7.22 12.03
CA PHE A 24 -2.63 -5.91 12.48
C PHE A 24 -4.16 -5.85 12.45
N ARG A 25 -4.75 -5.22 13.46
CA ARG A 25 -6.12 -4.71 13.33
C ARG A 25 -6.10 -3.53 12.37
N THR A 26 -7.00 -3.53 11.41
CA THR A 26 -6.98 -2.54 10.34
C THR A 26 -8.39 -2.03 10.10
N THR A 27 -8.53 -0.72 9.92
CA THR A 27 -9.81 -0.05 9.67
C THR A 27 -9.90 0.43 8.23
N VAL A 28 -10.99 0.11 7.56
CA VAL A 28 -11.28 0.56 6.19
C VAL A 28 -11.76 2.00 6.21
N GLN A 29 -11.13 2.85 5.39
CA GLN A 29 -11.56 4.22 5.15
C GLN A 29 -12.45 4.32 3.89
N LYS A 30 -12.07 3.58 2.83
CA LYS A 30 -12.81 3.54 1.57
C LYS A 30 -12.54 2.24 0.81
N VAL A 31 -13.58 1.66 0.21
CA VAL A 31 -13.46 0.50 -0.69
C VAL A 31 -13.59 0.98 -2.13
N TYR A 32 -12.68 0.56 -2.99
CA TYR A 32 -12.69 0.84 -4.43
C TYR A 32 -13.12 -0.39 -5.24
N LYS A 33 -12.87 -1.59 -4.72
CA LYS A 33 -13.25 -2.85 -5.35
C LYS A 33 -13.51 -3.92 -4.30
N GLY A 34 -14.46 -4.81 -4.57
CA GLY A 34 -14.77 -5.96 -3.72
C GLY A 34 -15.57 -5.60 -2.48
N ASP A 35 -15.59 -6.51 -1.53
CA ASP A 35 -16.27 -6.37 -0.25
C ASP A 35 -15.34 -6.80 0.88
N ILE A 36 -15.29 -6.01 1.95
CA ILE A 36 -14.43 -6.23 3.10
C ILE A 36 -15.10 -5.62 4.35
N PRO A 37 -15.04 -6.29 5.51
CA PRO A 37 -15.52 -5.70 6.76
C PRO A 37 -14.85 -4.36 7.08
N HIS A 38 -15.57 -3.45 7.73
CA HIS A 38 -15.03 -2.14 8.16
C HIS A 38 -13.77 -2.28 9.02
N GLU A 39 -13.72 -3.31 9.88
CA GLU A 39 -12.52 -3.72 10.61
C GLU A 39 -12.15 -5.14 10.20
N PHE A 40 -10.88 -5.37 9.94
CA PHE A 40 -10.36 -6.68 9.56
C PHE A 40 -8.95 -6.89 10.09
N VAL A 41 -8.46 -8.12 10.02
CA VAL A 41 -7.07 -8.44 10.34
C VAL A 41 -6.26 -8.45 9.03
N LEU A 42 -5.22 -7.64 9.00
CA LEU A 42 -4.25 -7.61 7.92
C LEU A 42 -3.04 -8.47 8.28
N ALA A 43 -2.72 -9.44 7.45
CA ALA A 43 -1.50 -10.22 7.53
C ALA A 43 -0.44 -9.60 6.60
N GLN A 44 0.61 -9.05 7.17
CA GLN A 44 1.76 -8.55 6.43
C GLN A 44 2.88 -9.58 6.45
N GLU A 45 3.49 -9.86 5.31
CA GLU A 45 4.74 -10.60 5.24
C GLU A 45 5.90 -9.71 5.70
N GLY A 46 6.71 -10.22 6.61
CA GLY A 46 7.73 -9.49 7.34
C GLY A 46 7.47 -9.55 8.85
N CYS A 47 8.54 -9.54 9.63
CA CYS A 47 8.49 -9.65 11.08
C CYS A 47 9.69 -8.94 11.72
N SER A 48 9.79 -8.92 13.04
CA SER A 48 10.88 -8.26 13.78
C SER A 48 12.27 -8.78 13.43
N THR A 49 12.37 -10.00 12.92
CA THR A 49 13.65 -10.63 12.57
C THR A 49 14.07 -10.43 11.12
N TRP A 50 13.12 -10.13 10.24
CA TRP A 50 13.40 -9.85 8.83
C TRP A 50 12.27 -9.06 8.15
N THR A 51 12.64 -8.26 7.16
CA THR A 51 11.71 -7.58 6.27
C THR A 51 12.38 -7.33 4.92
N TYR A 52 11.59 -6.98 3.92
CA TYR A 52 12.14 -6.64 2.61
C TYR A 52 12.65 -5.20 2.58
N ARG A 53 13.65 -4.97 1.73
CA ARG A 53 14.13 -3.61 1.48
C ARG A 53 13.00 -2.73 0.95
N ASN A 54 12.84 -1.54 1.50
CA ASN A 54 11.78 -0.58 1.18
C ASN A 54 10.35 -1.07 1.52
N TYR A 55 10.24 -2.11 2.34
CA TYR A 55 8.97 -2.66 2.79
C TYR A 55 9.03 -2.87 4.31
N PRO A 56 8.95 -1.79 5.08
CA PRO A 56 8.98 -1.89 6.53
C PRO A 56 7.72 -2.60 7.06
N VAL A 57 7.86 -3.21 8.24
CA VAL A 57 6.69 -3.69 8.99
C VAL A 57 5.81 -2.47 9.32
N PHE A 58 4.52 -2.60 9.06
CA PHE A 58 3.58 -1.49 9.28
C PHE A 58 3.56 -1.06 10.73
N THR A 59 3.24 0.20 10.93
CA THR A 59 3.10 0.80 12.26
C THR A 59 1.72 1.40 12.44
N TYR A 60 1.31 1.56 13.69
CA TYR A 60 0.06 2.20 14.04
C TYR A 60 -0.10 3.57 13.35
N GLY A 61 -1.24 3.78 12.70
CA GLY A 61 -1.56 5.03 12.02
C GLY A 61 -1.10 5.11 10.56
N ASN A 62 -0.36 4.11 10.03
CA ASN A 62 -0.07 4.09 8.60
C ASN A 62 -1.36 4.14 7.79
N GLN A 63 -1.42 5.05 6.83
CA GLN A 63 -2.49 5.10 5.85
C GLN A 63 -2.00 4.44 4.56
N LEU A 64 -2.73 3.42 4.12
CA LEU A 64 -2.31 2.56 3.03
C LEU A 64 -3.43 2.38 2.01
N LEU A 65 -3.07 2.40 0.74
CA LEU A 65 -3.89 1.87 -0.34
C LEU A 65 -3.40 0.45 -0.63
N LEU A 66 -4.25 -0.54 -0.40
CA LEU A 66 -3.90 -1.95 -0.42
C LEU A 66 -4.70 -2.73 -1.47
N PHE A 67 -4.04 -3.75 -2.02
CA PHE A 67 -4.60 -4.74 -2.94
C PHE A 67 -4.57 -6.10 -2.23
N LEU A 68 -5.74 -6.59 -1.86
CA LEU A 68 -5.90 -7.66 -0.90
C LEU A 68 -6.54 -8.91 -1.53
N ILE A 69 -6.20 -10.05 -0.95
CA ILE A 69 -6.87 -11.35 -1.08
C ILE A 69 -7.15 -11.91 0.32
N LYS A 70 -7.99 -12.92 0.40
CA LYS A 70 -8.16 -13.67 1.65
C LYS A 70 -6.85 -14.37 2.02
N TYR A 71 -6.47 -14.25 3.28
CA TYR A 71 -5.31 -14.96 3.84
C TYR A 71 -5.62 -16.46 3.92
N ASP A 72 -4.74 -17.27 3.35
CA ASP A 72 -4.87 -18.73 3.36
C ASP A 72 -3.68 -19.39 4.08
N VAL A 73 -3.94 -19.94 5.24
CA VAL A 73 -2.95 -20.69 6.03
C VAL A 73 -2.96 -22.19 5.74
N SER A 74 -3.79 -22.66 4.82
CA SER A 74 -4.01 -24.12 4.62
C SER A 74 -2.72 -24.88 4.32
N MET A 75 -1.77 -24.26 3.63
CA MET A 75 -0.46 -24.84 3.32
C MET A 75 0.39 -25.21 4.56
N TYR A 76 0.14 -24.56 5.69
CA TYR A 76 0.98 -24.67 6.89
C TYR A 76 0.30 -25.42 8.03
N ARG A 77 -1.03 -25.61 7.98
CA ARG A 77 -1.85 -26.18 9.08
C ARG A 77 -1.41 -27.56 9.54
N ASP A 78 -1.00 -28.41 8.61
CA ASP A 78 -0.62 -29.79 8.93
C ASP A 78 0.78 -29.90 9.58
N THR A 79 1.55 -28.82 9.57
CA THR A 79 2.95 -28.85 9.99
C THR A 79 3.19 -28.04 11.26
N TYR A 80 2.40 -26.99 11.50
CA TYR A 80 2.63 -26.04 12.59
C TYR A 80 1.32 -25.64 13.29
N ASP A 81 1.42 -25.41 14.60
CA ASP A 81 0.35 -24.79 15.38
C ASP A 81 0.41 -23.27 15.17
N LEU A 82 -0.28 -22.80 14.12
CA LEU A 82 -0.23 -21.42 13.70
C LEU A 82 -1.37 -20.60 14.30
N VAL A 83 -1.13 -19.32 14.46
CA VAL A 83 -2.16 -18.35 14.82
C VAL A 83 -3.27 -18.35 13.77
N GLU A 84 -4.49 -18.60 14.19
CA GLU A 84 -5.63 -18.67 13.29
C GLU A 84 -6.39 -17.32 13.27
N TYR A 85 -6.28 -16.60 12.17
CA TYR A 85 -7.16 -15.49 11.82
C TYR A 85 -7.95 -15.87 10.55
N PRO A 86 -9.07 -16.59 10.67
CA PRO A 86 -9.80 -17.17 9.53
C PRO A 86 -10.37 -16.08 8.58
N ASP A 87 -10.55 -14.88 9.09
CA ASP A 87 -11.09 -13.75 8.33
C ASP A 87 -10.03 -12.71 7.97
N ALA A 88 -8.74 -13.04 8.11
CA ALA A 88 -7.66 -12.16 7.74
C ALA A 88 -7.57 -11.97 6.22
N TYR A 89 -6.96 -10.87 5.83
CA TYR A 89 -6.58 -10.55 4.46
C TYR A 89 -5.07 -10.37 4.37
N GLU A 90 -4.51 -10.69 3.24
CA GLU A 90 -3.10 -10.43 2.94
C GLU A 90 -2.96 -9.69 1.61
N LEU A 91 -1.77 -9.19 1.33
CA LEU A 91 -1.44 -8.55 0.08
C LEU A 91 -1.43 -9.58 -1.05
N ILE A 92 -2.01 -9.24 -2.21
CA ILE A 92 -2.01 -10.13 -3.38
C ILE A 92 -0.60 -10.46 -3.88
N SER A 93 0.34 -9.57 -3.63
CA SER A 93 1.76 -9.77 -3.92
C SER A 93 2.55 -9.08 -2.81
N THR A 94 3.46 -9.79 -2.22
CA THR A 94 4.24 -9.34 -1.07
C THR A 94 5.00 -8.04 -1.31
N TYR A 95 5.38 -7.76 -2.55
CA TYR A 95 6.32 -6.68 -2.86
C TYR A 95 5.70 -5.49 -3.57
N SER A 96 4.57 -5.67 -4.24
CA SER A 96 4.13 -4.71 -5.26
C SER A 96 2.75 -4.13 -5.02
N THR A 97 2.14 -4.37 -3.87
CA THR A 97 0.73 -4.00 -3.66
C THR A 97 0.49 -3.10 -2.45
N VAL A 98 1.52 -2.38 -2.01
CA VAL A 98 1.43 -1.39 -0.93
C VAL A 98 1.77 -0.01 -1.45
N MET A 99 0.84 0.91 -1.25
CA MET A 99 1.05 2.32 -1.49
C MET A 99 0.79 3.10 -0.20
N TYR A 100 1.76 3.90 0.22
CA TYR A 100 1.62 4.73 1.43
C TYR A 100 0.93 6.05 1.11
N VAL A 101 -0.11 6.36 1.86
CA VAL A 101 -0.86 7.60 1.70
C VAL A 101 -0.36 8.65 2.68
N THR A 102 -0.19 9.87 2.19
CA THR A 102 0.22 11.04 2.97
C THR A 102 -0.50 12.29 2.47
N GLN A 103 -0.38 13.39 3.19
CA GLN A 103 -0.98 14.67 2.81
C GLN A 103 0.07 15.78 2.88
N ASP A 104 -0.10 16.82 2.07
CA ASP A 104 0.57 18.09 2.27
C ASP A 104 -0.23 19.01 3.23
N ASP A 105 0.31 20.17 3.55
CA ASP A 105 -0.33 21.13 4.46
C ASP A 105 -1.61 21.77 3.88
N SER A 106 -1.84 21.63 2.57
CA SER A 106 -3.10 22.07 1.93
C SER A 106 -4.22 21.04 2.07
N GLY A 107 -3.91 19.84 2.58
CA GLY A 107 -4.82 18.68 2.67
C GLY A 107 -4.91 17.87 1.38
N MET A 108 -4.08 18.14 0.38
CA MET A 108 -3.98 17.30 -0.81
C MET A 108 -3.34 15.96 -0.45
N SER A 109 -4.01 14.87 -0.80
CA SER A 109 -3.52 13.52 -0.54
C SER A 109 -2.65 13.02 -1.70
N TYR A 110 -1.51 12.46 -1.33
CA TYR A 110 -0.56 11.82 -2.23
C TYR A 110 -0.35 10.37 -1.85
N VAL A 111 -0.01 9.58 -2.82
CA VAL A 111 0.26 8.15 -2.68
C VAL A 111 1.68 7.89 -3.15
N LEU A 112 2.50 7.33 -2.27
CA LEU A 112 3.86 6.89 -2.59
C LEU A 112 3.82 5.45 -3.08
N ASP A 113 4.20 5.23 -4.33
CA ASP A 113 4.44 3.90 -4.89
C ASP A 113 5.83 3.42 -4.49
N ALA A 114 5.92 2.86 -3.27
CA ALA A 114 7.19 2.44 -2.71
C ALA A 114 7.78 1.19 -3.36
N LEU A 115 6.95 0.36 -3.98
CA LEU A 115 7.30 -0.98 -4.45
C LEU A 115 7.02 -1.22 -5.95
N GLY A 116 6.53 -0.22 -6.67
CA GLY A 116 6.38 -0.30 -8.12
C GLY A 116 5.07 -0.88 -8.62
N VAL A 117 3.98 -0.76 -7.88
CA VAL A 117 2.65 -1.21 -8.30
C VAL A 117 2.24 -0.59 -9.64
N MET A 118 2.44 0.71 -9.78
CA MET A 118 2.09 1.43 -11.02
C MET A 118 3.02 1.07 -12.17
N THR A 119 4.27 0.73 -11.87
CA THR A 119 5.22 0.21 -12.87
C THR A 119 4.74 -1.13 -13.43
N GLU A 120 4.32 -2.05 -12.58
CA GLU A 120 3.74 -3.33 -13.02
C GLU A 120 2.47 -3.13 -13.85
N TRP A 121 1.58 -2.25 -13.43
CA TRP A 121 0.36 -1.93 -14.18
C TRP A 121 0.65 -1.29 -15.53
N SER A 122 1.63 -0.39 -15.62
CA SER A 122 2.01 0.23 -16.89
C SER A 122 2.56 -0.77 -17.90
N GLN A 123 3.21 -1.83 -17.43
CA GLN A 123 3.67 -2.92 -18.29
C GLN A 123 2.52 -3.77 -18.87
N ILE A 124 1.43 -3.91 -18.11
CA ILE A 124 0.26 -4.71 -18.50
C ILE A 124 -0.71 -3.91 -19.38
N ASN A 125 -0.99 -2.65 -19.02
CA ASN A 125 -2.13 -1.88 -19.54
C ASN A 125 -1.76 -0.79 -20.54
N GLN A 126 -0.53 -0.56 -20.87
CA GLN A 126 0.00 0.57 -21.64
C GLN A 126 0.12 1.91 -20.86
N PRO A 127 1.18 2.68 -21.07
CA PRO A 127 1.47 3.91 -20.29
C PRO A 127 0.40 5.00 -20.35
N THR A 128 -0.43 5.02 -21.41
CA THR A 128 -1.49 6.02 -21.60
C THR A 128 -2.68 5.84 -20.67
N ASP A 129 -2.85 4.66 -20.08
CA ASP A 129 -4.00 4.35 -19.23
C ASP A 129 -3.70 4.49 -17.74
N CYS A 130 -2.41 4.64 -17.38
CA CYS A 130 -1.99 4.83 -16.00
C CYS A 130 -2.16 6.28 -15.54
N PRO A 131 -2.45 6.51 -14.25
CA PRO A 131 -2.40 7.84 -13.67
C PRO A 131 -1.05 8.51 -13.87
N ALA A 132 -1.07 9.82 -14.09
CA ALA A 132 0.16 10.59 -14.23
C ALA A 132 0.93 10.65 -12.91
N VAL A 133 2.26 10.58 -12.99
CA VAL A 133 3.13 10.87 -11.85
C VAL A 133 2.88 12.31 -11.39
N ALA A 134 2.70 12.51 -10.09
CA ALA A 134 2.51 13.82 -9.50
C ALA A 134 3.86 14.54 -9.36
N HIS A 135 3.88 15.81 -9.73
CA HIS A 135 5.05 16.70 -9.61
C HIS A 135 4.74 17.85 -8.64
N PRO A 136 4.69 17.60 -7.31
CA PRO A 136 4.46 18.65 -6.34
C PRO A 136 5.59 19.68 -6.39
N GLY A 137 5.28 20.94 -6.06
CA GLY A 137 6.30 21.97 -5.90
C GLY A 137 7.31 21.59 -4.79
N GLN A 138 8.49 22.22 -4.79
CA GLN A 138 9.57 21.85 -3.85
C GLN A 138 9.12 21.96 -2.38
N GLU A 139 8.36 22.97 -2.03
CA GLU A 139 7.83 23.15 -0.67
C GLU A 139 6.87 22.01 -0.28
N GLN A 140 5.92 21.67 -1.16
CA GLN A 140 4.99 20.56 -0.94
C GLN A 140 5.74 19.24 -0.84
N LEU A 141 6.77 19.02 -1.65
CA LEU A 141 7.59 17.82 -1.61
C LEU A 141 8.31 17.65 -0.27
N LEU A 142 8.81 18.74 0.32
CA LEU A 142 9.42 18.72 1.65
C LEU A 142 8.40 18.35 2.73
N GLN A 143 7.18 18.89 2.67
CA GLN A 143 6.09 18.55 3.59
C GLN A 143 5.68 17.08 3.47
N ILE A 144 5.52 16.59 2.24
CA ILE A 144 5.21 15.18 1.96
C ILE A 144 6.29 14.26 2.56
N ARG A 145 7.56 14.56 2.35
CA ARG A 145 8.68 13.79 2.90
C ARG A 145 8.74 13.83 4.42
N ASP A 146 8.45 14.98 5.04
CA ASP A 146 8.37 15.10 6.50
C ASP A 146 7.22 14.23 7.07
N ASN A 147 6.06 14.23 6.41
CA ASN A 147 4.93 13.40 6.82
C ASN A 147 5.17 11.90 6.59
N LEU A 148 5.88 11.52 5.53
CA LEU A 148 6.34 10.14 5.33
C LEU A 148 7.37 9.73 6.40
N THR A 149 8.28 10.63 6.78
CA THR A 149 9.25 10.39 7.87
C THR A 149 8.56 10.06 9.20
N LYS A 150 7.43 10.71 9.49
CA LYS A 150 6.63 10.43 10.69
C LYS A 150 5.98 9.05 10.66
N GLN A 151 5.68 8.52 9.47
CA GLN A 151 5.19 7.16 9.32
C GLN A 151 6.34 6.14 9.42
N ASP A 152 7.39 6.32 8.61
CA ASP A 152 8.64 5.55 8.68
C ASP A 152 9.76 6.30 7.93
N PRO A 153 10.97 6.43 8.51
CA PRO A 153 12.11 7.10 7.86
C PRO A 153 12.50 6.48 6.51
N VAL A 154 12.28 5.17 6.31
CA VAL A 154 12.55 4.48 5.04
C VAL A 154 11.70 5.06 3.91
N LEU A 155 10.44 5.41 4.18
CA LEU A 155 9.53 5.96 3.17
C LEU A 155 10.01 7.31 2.63
N ALA A 156 10.51 8.17 3.51
CA ALA A 156 11.07 9.46 3.09
C ALA A 156 12.34 9.31 2.25
N ALA A 157 13.13 8.24 2.49
CA ALA A 157 14.34 7.98 1.72
C ALA A 157 14.05 7.51 0.28
N ILE A 158 12.91 6.85 0.06
CA ILE A 158 12.49 6.37 -1.27
C ILE A 158 11.59 7.35 -2.01
N ALA A 159 10.96 8.31 -1.32
CA ALA A 159 10.19 9.37 -1.96
C ALA A 159 11.11 10.27 -2.80
N PRO A 160 10.62 10.83 -3.95
CA PRO A 160 11.44 11.67 -4.80
C PRO A 160 11.98 12.87 -4.03
N SER A 161 13.25 13.21 -4.28
CA SER A 161 13.90 14.39 -3.66
C SER A 161 13.65 15.67 -4.44
N GLN A 162 13.33 15.55 -5.72
CA GLN A 162 12.98 16.63 -6.64
C GLN A 162 11.88 16.17 -7.57
N ALA A 163 11.01 17.10 -7.97
CA ALA A 163 10.07 16.85 -9.04
C ALA A 163 10.83 16.69 -10.36
N ASP A 164 10.63 15.59 -11.03
CA ASP A 164 11.21 15.31 -12.35
C ASP A 164 10.08 15.26 -13.39
N PRO A 165 9.81 16.40 -14.08
CA PRO A 165 8.75 16.46 -15.07
C PRO A 165 9.05 15.63 -16.33
N ASP A 166 10.30 15.23 -16.54
CA ASP A 166 10.73 14.41 -17.69
C ASP A 166 10.60 12.91 -17.41
N ARG A 167 10.12 12.52 -16.22
CA ARG A 167 9.88 11.13 -15.83
C ARG A 167 8.40 10.75 -15.94
N PRO A 168 7.90 10.46 -17.15
CA PRO A 168 6.48 10.20 -17.37
C PRO A 168 6.05 8.78 -16.99
N VAL A 169 7.01 7.87 -16.78
CA VAL A 169 6.74 6.46 -16.51
C VAL A 169 6.82 6.20 -15.01
N ALA A 170 5.78 5.57 -14.47
CA ALA A 170 5.72 5.14 -13.08
C ALA A 170 6.88 4.23 -12.70
N SER A 171 7.45 4.45 -11.54
CA SER A 171 8.49 3.61 -10.96
C SER A 171 8.40 3.60 -9.43
N PRO A 172 9.07 2.66 -8.74
CA PRO A 172 9.16 2.71 -7.29
C PRO A 172 9.68 4.05 -6.80
N GLY A 173 9.02 4.59 -5.79
CA GLY A 173 9.33 5.89 -5.21
C GLY A 173 8.67 7.09 -5.89
N ASP A 174 7.79 6.87 -6.88
CA ASP A 174 7.00 7.94 -7.48
C ASP A 174 5.79 8.31 -6.62
N LEU A 175 5.38 9.56 -6.74
CA LEU A 175 4.17 10.07 -6.10
C LEU A 175 3.02 10.16 -7.11
N TYR A 176 1.82 9.89 -6.63
CA TYR A 176 0.57 10.06 -7.37
C TYR A 176 -0.40 10.88 -6.53
N ARG A 177 -1.30 11.64 -7.15
CA ARG A 177 -2.43 12.19 -6.41
C ARG A 177 -3.42 11.07 -6.14
N LEU A 178 -3.93 11.00 -4.91
CA LEU A 178 -4.92 9.98 -4.55
C LEU A 178 -6.17 10.08 -5.43
N THR A 179 -6.63 11.31 -5.74
CA THR A 179 -7.78 11.56 -6.62
C THR A 179 -7.61 10.98 -8.02
N ASP A 180 -6.40 11.06 -8.60
CA ASP A 180 -6.14 10.54 -9.94
C ASP A 180 -6.19 8.99 -9.96
N LEU A 181 -5.73 8.36 -8.86
CA LEU A 181 -5.86 6.92 -8.66
C LEU A 181 -7.32 6.50 -8.43
N GLU A 182 -8.10 7.28 -7.69
CA GLU A 182 -9.52 7.04 -7.47
C GLU A 182 -10.30 7.08 -8.78
N ASP A 183 -10.05 8.07 -9.62
CA ASP A 183 -10.65 8.18 -10.96
C ASP A 183 -10.25 7.01 -11.86
N TYR A 184 -9.00 6.55 -11.75
CA TYR A 184 -8.53 5.39 -12.47
C TYR A 184 -9.25 4.10 -12.04
N PHE A 185 -9.40 3.84 -10.74
CA PHE A 185 -10.13 2.68 -10.23
C PHE A 185 -11.60 2.72 -10.60
N ALA A 186 -12.23 3.90 -10.59
CA ALA A 186 -13.63 4.06 -11.00
C ALA A 186 -13.84 3.66 -12.47
N ARG A 187 -12.90 4.04 -13.37
CA ARG A 187 -12.94 3.65 -14.78
C ARG A 187 -12.75 2.14 -14.96
N LEU A 188 -11.74 1.55 -14.30
CA LEU A 188 -11.51 0.11 -14.37
C LEU A 188 -12.72 -0.70 -13.89
N SER A 189 -13.42 -0.24 -12.87
CA SER A 189 -14.62 -0.91 -12.35
C SER A 189 -15.78 -0.85 -13.33
N ALA A 190 -15.90 0.21 -14.14
CA ALA A 190 -16.94 0.36 -15.15
C ALA A 190 -16.71 -0.54 -16.37
N ASP A 191 -15.46 -0.84 -16.73
CA ASP A 191 -15.11 -1.66 -17.89
C ASP A 191 -15.29 -3.18 -17.65
N TYR A 192 -15.46 -3.60 -16.38
CA TYR A 192 -15.63 -5.00 -15.97
C TYR A 192 -17.06 -5.37 -15.53
N THR A 193 -18.03 -4.45 -15.68
CA THR A 193 -19.46 -4.70 -15.43
C THR A 193 -20.23 -4.82 -16.74
#